data_e834fe99b7f49aa60d946f12c15ddf35
#
_entry.id   e834fe99b7f49aa60d946f12c15ddf35
#
_cell.length_a   1.000
_cell.length_b   1.000
_cell.length_c   1.000
_cell.angle_alpha   90.00
_cell.angle_beta   90.00
_cell.angle_gamma   90.00
#
_symmetry.space_group_name_H-M   'P 1'
#
loop_
_entity.id
_entity.type
_entity.pdbx_description
1 polymer ?
#
loop_
_entity_poly.entity_id
_entity_poly.type
_entity_poly.pdbx_seq_one_letter_code
_entity_poly.pdbx_strand_id
1 'polypeptide(L)'
;MKKQQPQISEDKILEASWELLGEEGIEKLSMRRLADRLGIQAPSLYWYFKSKQNLYQRLANQVSKIILEEFHSEGDWKEQLSELAVTVRSVLSRYPCSTQIMMMTLPHEPDIIRFTNRMLLCVESTPLEQEQKMQVVTTLVNYVYYFVLDDYQHQRNVSAILKVNETLPGEEMIPGEEMIRLLDSMNETDAGLFRRMFTNGLFELMGTDRAFEFGLNLILLGVEQVIKEQVE
;
A
#
# COMPACT_ATOMS: atom_id res chain seq x y z
N MET A 1 41.16 18.73 -16.41
CA MET A 1 40.45 17.42 -16.36
C MET A 1 38.97 17.74 -16.16
N LYS A 2 38.11 17.56 -17.18
CA LYS A 2 36.66 17.61 -17.00
C LYS A 2 36.25 16.40 -16.17
N LYS A 3 35.74 16.61 -14.94
CA LYS A 3 35.07 15.56 -14.19
C LYS A 3 33.93 15.06 -15.07
N GLN A 4 33.98 13.79 -15.52
CA GLN A 4 32.85 13.12 -16.11
C GLN A 4 31.71 13.18 -15.08
N GLN A 5 30.64 13.93 -15.37
CA GLN A 5 29.41 13.82 -14.59
C GLN A 5 28.95 12.36 -14.69
N PRO A 6 28.62 11.73 -13.57
CA PRO A 6 28.07 10.38 -13.60
C PRO A 6 26.85 10.40 -14.52
N GLN A 7 26.86 9.55 -15.53
CA GLN A 7 25.74 9.39 -16.45
C GLN A 7 24.58 8.83 -15.62
N ILE A 8 23.63 9.72 -15.24
CA ILE A 8 22.47 9.33 -14.46
C ILE A 8 21.47 8.66 -15.39
N SER A 9 20.82 7.59 -14.95
CA SER A 9 19.75 6.91 -15.68
C SER A 9 18.43 7.09 -14.97
N GLU A 10 17.32 6.87 -15.67
CA GLU A 10 15.99 6.89 -15.08
C GLU A 10 15.91 5.89 -13.91
N ASP A 11 16.42 4.66 -14.08
CA ASP A 11 16.42 3.62 -13.05
C ASP A 11 17.11 4.08 -11.76
N LYS A 12 18.27 4.76 -11.86
CA LYS A 12 18.96 5.32 -10.69
C LYS A 12 18.15 6.41 -9.98
N ILE A 13 17.38 7.18 -10.75
CA ILE A 13 16.51 8.21 -10.16
C ILE A 13 15.34 7.55 -9.44
N LEU A 14 14.73 6.50 -10.01
CA LEU A 14 13.65 5.74 -9.37
C LEU A 14 14.15 5.03 -8.10
N GLU A 15 15.33 4.40 -8.14
CA GLU A 15 15.96 3.77 -6.98
C GLU A 15 16.19 4.78 -5.84
N ALA A 16 16.83 5.90 -6.12
CA ALA A 16 17.04 6.96 -5.13
C ALA A 16 15.72 7.56 -4.61
N SER A 17 14.65 7.53 -5.43
CA SER A 17 13.32 7.96 -5.00
C SER A 17 12.72 7.00 -3.97
N TRP A 18 12.85 5.68 -4.19
CA TRP A 18 12.41 4.67 -3.22
C TRP A 18 13.18 4.74 -1.90
N GLU A 19 14.49 4.95 -1.94
CA GLU A 19 15.30 5.17 -0.75
C GLU A 19 14.82 6.40 0.04
N LEU A 20 14.60 7.53 -0.65
CA LEU A 20 14.14 8.77 -0.02
C LEU A 20 12.73 8.62 0.56
N LEU A 21 11.85 7.89 -0.12
CA LEU A 21 10.51 7.56 0.38
C LEU A 21 10.57 6.70 1.65
N GLY A 22 11.49 5.73 1.71
CA GLY A 22 11.68 4.88 2.89
C GLY A 22 12.19 5.66 4.10
N GLU A 23 13.15 6.55 3.90
CA GLU A 23 13.76 7.32 4.97
C GLU A 23 12.88 8.46 5.49
N GLU A 24 12.22 9.18 4.59
CA GLU A 24 11.61 10.45 4.92
C GLU A 24 10.08 10.48 4.70
N GLY A 25 9.54 9.57 3.93
CA GLY A 25 8.13 9.52 3.57
C GLY A 25 7.77 10.40 2.37
N ILE A 26 6.51 10.27 1.93
CA ILE A 26 6.01 10.87 0.69
C ILE A 26 5.93 12.42 0.77
N GLU A 27 5.67 12.96 1.96
CA GLU A 27 5.54 14.39 2.19
C GLU A 27 6.85 15.14 1.93
N LYS A 28 7.98 14.49 2.23
CA LYS A 28 9.30 15.09 2.09
C LYS A 28 9.95 14.85 0.73
N LEU A 29 9.42 13.94 -0.09
CA LEU A 29 9.92 13.76 -1.45
C LEU A 29 9.70 15.03 -2.27
N SER A 30 10.78 15.59 -2.80
CA SER A 30 10.76 16.73 -3.73
C SER A 30 11.86 16.59 -4.77
N MET A 31 11.65 17.20 -5.95
CA MET A 31 12.66 17.19 -7.03
C MET A 31 14.01 17.75 -6.57
N ARG A 32 14.01 18.75 -5.68
CA ARG A 32 15.24 19.32 -5.13
C ARG A 32 15.95 18.32 -4.22
N ARG A 33 15.25 17.70 -3.25
CA ARG A 33 15.86 16.70 -2.35
C ARG A 33 16.38 15.48 -3.10
N LEU A 34 15.66 15.06 -4.11
CA LEU A 34 16.09 13.95 -4.97
C LEU A 34 17.36 14.32 -5.76
N ALA A 35 17.45 15.55 -6.28
CA ALA A 35 18.65 16.05 -6.94
C ALA A 35 19.84 16.14 -5.99
N ASP A 36 19.62 16.65 -4.77
CA ASP A 36 20.64 16.73 -3.72
C ASP A 36 21.17 15.33 -3.35
N ARG A 37 20.30 14.33 -3.20
CA ARG A 37 20.66 12.92 -2.95
C ARG A 37 21.52 12.34 -4.08
N LEU A 38 21.18 12.64 -5.32
CA LEU A 38 21.88 12.14 -6.51
C LEU A 38 23.17 12.93 -6.83
N GLY A 39 23.45 14.01 -6.09
CA GLY A 39 24.61 14.87 -6.34
C GLY A 39 24.54 15.62 -7.68
N ILE A 40 23.35 15.94 -8.17
CA ILE A 40 23.11 16.63 -9.44
C ILE A 40 22.33 17.91 -9.24
N GLN A 41 22.28 18.74 -10.30
CA GLN A 41 21.45 19.94 -10.30
C GLN A 41 19.97 19.59 -10.55
N ALA A 42 19.04 20.19 -9.80
CA ALA A 42 17.61 19.93 -9.97
C ALA A 42 17.08 20.06 -11.41
N PRO A 43 17.53 21.02 -12.24
CA PRO A 43 17.16 21.08 -13.66
C PRO A 43 17.48 19.80 -14.45
N SER A 44 18.51 19.03 -14.04
CA SER A 44 18.84 17.76 -14.71
C SER A 44 17.78 16.69 -14.53
N LEU A 45 17.04 16.69 -13.41
CA LEU A 45 15.92 15.76 -13.20
C LEU A 45 14.74 16.06 -14.14
N TYR A 46 14.53 17.33 -14.48
CA TYR A 46 13.41 17.73 -15.34
C TYR A 46 13.58 17.28 -16.81
N TRP A 47 14.76 16.81 -17.19
CA TRP A 47 14.96 16.13 -18.47
C TRP A 47 14.33 14.72 -18.48
N TYR A 48 14.27 14.05 -17.31
CA TYR A 48 13.69 12.73 -17.14
C TYR A 48 12.21 12.81 -16.74
N PHE A 49 11.89 13.68 -15.80
CA PHE A 49 10.55 13.80 -15.21
C PHE A 49 10.11 15.27 -15.21
N LYS A 50 9.11 15.58 -16.03
CA LYS A 50 8.59 16.95 -16.18
C LYS A 50 8.00 17.55 -14.89
N SER A 51 7.63 16.71 -13.94
CA SER A 51 7.03 17.10 -12.66
C SER A 51 7.18 15.99 -11.62
N LYS A 52 6.93 16.28 -10.34
CA LYS A 52 6.81 15.28 -9.27
C LYS A 52 5.71 14.28 -9.58
N GLN A 53 4.59 14.70 -10.17
CA GLN A 53 3.51 13.81 -10.58
C GLN A 53 3.97 12.82 -11.66
N ASN A 54 4.78 13.26 -12.61
CA ASN A 54 5.34 12.36 -13.62
C ASN A 54 6.31 11.34 -12.99
N LEU A 55 7.09 11.73 -11.99
CA LEU A 55 7.91 10.80 -11.20
C LEU A 55 7.02 9.74 -10.50
N TYR A 56 5.93 10.16 -9.85
CA TYR A 56 4.98 9.22 -9.23
C TYR A 56 4.39 8.24 -10.23
N GLN A 57 4.01 8.71 -11.43
CA GLN A 57 3.51 7.83 -12.50
C GLN A 57 4.54 6.75 -12.88
N ARG A 58 5.81 7.11 -12.96
CA ARG A 58 6.88 6.14 -13.30
C ARG A 58 7.14 5.16 -12.16
N LEU A 59 7.09 5.61 -10.90
CA LEU A 59 7.19 4.72 -9.73
C LEU A 59 6.01 3.75 -9.68
N ALA A 60 4.78 4.22 -9.91
CA ALA A 60 3.60 3.35 -9.98
C ALA A 60 3.69 2.34 -11.15
N ASN A 61 4.18 2.78 -12.32
CA ASN A 61 4.39 1.89 -13.45
C ASN A 61 5.42 0.79 -13.14
N GLN A 62 6.51 1.13 -12.47
CA GLN A 62 7.52 0.16 -12.03
C GLN A 62 6.93 -0.89 -11.06
N VAL A 63 6.16 -0.46 -10.07
CA VAL A 63 5.48 -1.37 -9.14
C VAL A 63 4.48 -2.26 -9.87
N SER A 64 3.68 -1.69 -10.79
CA SER A 64 2.75 -2.46 -11.61
C SER A 64 3.44 -3.51 -12.48
N LYS A 65 4.61 -3.18 -13.05
CA LYS A 65 5.43 -4.13 -13.80
C LYS A 65 5.87 -5.30 -12.93
N ILE A 66 6.35 -5.04 -11.72
CA ILE A 66 6.79 -6.08 -10.78
C ILE A 66 5.62 -6.98 -10.38
N ILE A 67 4.45 -6.40 -10.10
CA ILE A 67 3.24 -7.20 -9.82
C ILE A 67 2.92 -8.14 -11.01
N LEU A 68 2.98 -7.63 -12.24
CA LEU A 68 2.73 -8.44 -13.44
C LEU A 68 3.75 -9.57 -13.64
N GLU A 69 5.01 -9.33 -13.29
CA GLU A 69 6.10 -10.32 -13.38
C GLU A 69 5.96 -11.42 -12.31
N GLU A 70 5.41 -11.11 -11.14
CA GLU A 70 5.26 -12.05 -10.02
C GLU A 70 3.89 -12.74 -9.97
N PHE A 71 2.88 -12.18 -10.64
CA PHE A 71 1.54 -12.76 -10.67
C PHE A 71 1.42 -13.85 -11.74
N HIS A 72 1.33 -15.09 -11.34
CA HIS A 72 1.30 -16.27 -12.22
C HIS A 72 0.10 -17.19 -11.98
N SER A 73 -1.03 -16.64 -11.57
CA SER A 73 -2.17 -17.45 -11.21
C SER A 73 -2.75 -18.25 -12.39
N GLU A 74 -3.01 -19.50 -12.12
CA GLU A 74 -3.84 -20.44 -12.89
C GLU A 74 -5.04 -20.82 -12.03
N GLY A 75 -6.07 -21.42 -12.63
CA GLY A 75 -7.23 -21.89 -11.89
C GLY A 75 -8.49 -21.04 -12.10
N ASP A 76 -9.44 -21.18 -11.20
CA ASP A 76 -10.70 -20.45 -11.28
C ASP A 76 -10.57 -18.98 -10.83
N TRP A 77 -11.62 -18.21 -11.00
CA TRP A 77 -11.64 -16.79 -10.65
C TRP A 77 -11.29 -16.52 -9.18
N LYS A 78 -11.66 -17.42 -8.27
CA LYS A 78 -11.45 -17.27 -6.83
C LYS A 78 -9.99 -17.47 -6.48
N GLU A 79 -9.35 -18.49 -7.06
CA GLU A 79 -7.92 -18.76 -6.94
C GLU A 79 -7.11 -17.60 -7.53
N GLN A 80 -7.50 -17.12 -8.71
CA GLN A 80 -6.83 -15.99 -9.36
C GLN A 80 -6.93 -14.68 -8.56
N LEU A 81 -8.10 -14.33 -8.01
CA LEU A 81 -8.27 -13.15 -7.16
C LEU A 81 -7.50 -13.28 -5.85
N SER A 82 -7.46 -14.48 -5.26
CA SER A 82 -6.69 -14.74 -4.04
C SER A 82 -5.20 -14.53 -4.28
N GLU A 83 -4.64 -15.12 -5.32
CA GLU A 83 -3.24 -14.97 -5.71
C GLU A 83 -2.89 -13.52 -6.06
N LEU A 84 -3.78 -12.83 -6.78
CA LEU A 84 -3.64 -11.41 -7.08
C LEU A 84 -3.52 -10.57 -5.81
N ALA A 85 -4.41 -10.77 -4.84
CA ALA A 85 -4.39 -10.02 -3.58
C ALA A 85 -3.09 -10.24 -2.80
N VAL A 86 -2.62 -11.49 -2.71
CA VAL A 86 -1.38 -11.86 -2.04
C VAL A 86 -0.16 -11.25 -2.76
N THR A 87 -0.11 -11.36 -4.08
CA THR A 87 0.99 -10.80 -4.89
C THR A 87 1.04 -9.27 -4.78
N VAL A 88 -0.11 -8.59 -4.92
CA VAL A 88 -0.18 -7.12 -4.79
C VAL A 88 0.27 -6.69 -3.40
N ARG A 89 -0.22 -7.33 -2.33
CA ARG A 89 0.20 -7.06 -0.96
C ARG A 89 1.71 -7.23 -0.80
N SER A 90 2.25 -8.37 -1.24
CA SER A 90 3.68 -8.69 -1.14
C SER A 90 4.55 -7.65 -1.83
N VAL A 91 4.20 -7.26 -3.06
CA VAL A 91 4.97 -6.25 -3.82
C VAL A 91 4.88 -4.89 -3.16
N LEU A 92 3.67 -4.42 -2.82
CA LEU A 92 3.49 -3.10 -2.22
C LEU A 92 4.19 -2.95 -0.87
N SER A 93 4.23 -4.00 -0.04
CA SER A 93 4.91 -3.98 1.27
C SER A 93 6.43 -3.83 1.15
N ARG A 94 7.03 -4.16 0.00
CA ARG A 94 8.47 -3.99 -0.24
C ARG A 94 8.86 -2.56 -0.65
N TYR A 95 7.90 -1.75 -1.09
CA TYR A 95 8.14 -0.41 -1.60
C TYR A 95 7.49 0.65 -0.70
N PRO A 96 8.28 1.44 0.06
CA PRO A 96 7.74 2.44 0.96
C PRO A 96 6.83 3.45 0.24
N CYS A 97 5.70 3.77 0.83
CA CYS A 97 4.71 4.70 0.25
C CYS A 97 4.12 4.27 -1.11
N SER A 98 4.34 3.03 -1.56
CA SER A 98 3.86 2.53 -2.85
C SER A 98 2.35 2.66 -2.99
N THR A 99 1.60 2.29 -1.95
CA THR A 99 0.15 2.38 -1.93
C THR A 99 -0.33 3.82 -2.13
N GLN A 100 0.27 4.79 -1.43
CA GLN A 100 -0.06 6.20 -1.60
C GLN A 100 0.23 6.68 -3.03
N ILE A 101 1.36 6.25 -3.60
CA ILE A 101 1.73 6.56 -4.99
C ILE A 101 0.72 5.96 -5.97
N MET A 102 0.34 4.70 -5.80
CA MET A 102 -0.68 4.05 -6.64
C MET A 102 -2.03 4.78 -6.58
N MET A 103 -2.46 5.20 -5.39
CA MET A 103 -3.72 5.96 -5.21
C MET A 103 -3.68 7.37 -5.78
N MET A 104 -2.49 7.98 -5.93
CA MET A 104 -2.29 9.33 -6.46
C MET A 104 -2.05 9.37 -7.98
N THR A 105 -2.02 8.22 -8.64
CA THR A 105 -1.70 8.09 -10.07
C THR A 105 -2.89 7.66 -10.90
N LEU A 106 -2.88 8.00 -12.18
CA LEU A 106 -3.88 7.59 -13.15
C LEU A 106 -3.36 6.45 -14.03
N PRO A 107 -4.22 5.55 -14.53
CA PRO A 107 -3.81 4.39 -15.31
C PRO A 107 -3.52 4.75 -16.78
N HIS A 108 -2.50 5.58 -17.03
CA HIS A 108 -2.08 5.94 -18.39
C HIS A 108 -0.61 5.62 -18.71
N GLU A 109 0.05 4.86 -17.86
CA GLU A 109 1.33 4.23 -18.15
C GLU A 109 1.12 2.76 -18.58
N PRO A 110 2.00 2.21 -19.46
CA PRO A 110 1.75 0.90 -20.06
C PRO A 110 1.54 -0.24 -19.08
N ASP A 111 2.36 -0.34 -18.02
CA ASP A 111 2.27 -1.46 -17.10
C ASP A 111 1.13 -1.28 -16.09
N ILE A 112 0.73 -0.05 -15.78
CA ILE A 112 -0.49 0.23 -15.01
C ILE A 112 -1.73 -0.24 -15.79
N ILE A 113 -1.79 0.04 -17.10
CA ILE A 113 -2.88 -0.41 -17.96
C ILE A 113 -2.90 -1.94 -18.05
N ARG A 114 -1.73 -2.58 -18.25
CA ARG A 114 -1.62 -4.04 -18.29
C ARG A 114 -2.04 -4.68 -16.97
N PHE A 115 -1.66 -4.09 -15.85
CA PHE A 115 -2.06 -4.54 -14.53
C PHE A 115 -3.58 -4.42 -14.36
N THR A 116 -4.19 -3.28 -14.71
CA THR A 116 -5.65 -3.11 -14.67
C THR A 116 -6.36 -4.16 -15.52
N ASN A 117 -5.88 -4.40 -16.75
CA ASN A 117 -6.43 -5.44 -17.60
C ASN A 117 -6.27 -6.85 -17.00
N ARG A 118 -5.11 -7.14 -16.38
CA ARG A 118 -4.86 -8.45 -15.75
C ARG A 118 -5.80 -8.71 -14.58
N MET A 119 -6.12 -7.69 -13.79
CA MET A 119 -7.12 -7.78 -12.71
C MET A 119 -8.50 -8.15 -13.26
N LEU A 120 -8.95 -7.51 -14.34
CA LEU A 120 -10.24 -7.79 -14.98
C LEU A 120 -10.31 -9.21 -15.56
N LEU A 121 -9.20 -9.70 -16.10
CA LEU A 121 -9.12 -11.08 -16.63
C LEU A 121 -9.35 -12.14 -15.57
N CYS A 122 -9.02 -11.88 -14.29
CA CYS A 122 -9.29 -12.82 -13.20
C CYS A 122 -10.79 -13.14 -13.02
N VAL A 123 -11.66 -12.22 -13.39
CA VAL A 123 -13.12 -12.36 -13.25
C VAL A 123 -13.84 -12.49 -14.61
N GLU A 124 -13.11 -12.55 -15.72
CA GLU A 124 -13.71 -12.54 -17.06
C GLU A 124 -14.59 -13.75 -17.32
N SER A 125 -14.23 -14.92 -16.79
CA SER A 125 -15.01 -16.16 -16.92
C SER A 125 -16.27 -16.21 -16.06
N THR A 126 -16.49 -15.24 -15.17
CA THR A 126 -17.68 -15.20 -14.30
C THR A 126 -18.90 -14.68 -15.07
N PRO A 127 -20.14 -15.05 -14.66
CA PRO A 127 -21.36 -14.53 -15.26
C PRO A 127 -21.69 -13.07 -14.89
N LEU A 128 -20.81 -12.41 -14.12
CA LEU A 128 -20.99 -11.02 -13.70
C LEU A 128 -21.03 -10.07 -14.91
N GLU A 129 -21.86 -9.03 -14.82
CA GLU A 129 -21.83 -7.93 -15.78
C GLU A 129 -20.52 -7.13 -15.68
N GLN A 130 -20.17 -6.40 -16.74
CA GLN A 130 -18.89 -5.68 -16.81
C GLN A 130 -18.71 -4.67 -15.67
N GLU A 131 -19.77 -3.97 -15.29
CA GLU A 131 -19.75 -3.05 -14.15
C GLU A 131 -19.44 -3.79 -12.83
N GLN A 132 -20.05 -4.94 -12.61
CA GLN A 132 -19.82 -5.78 -11.43
C GLN A 132 -18.40 -6.34 -11.41
N LYS A 133 -17.87 -6.80 -12.55
CA LYS A 133 -16.47 -7.23 -12.68
C LYS A 133 -15.52 -6.10 -12.25
N MET A 134 -15.75 -4.87 -12.71
CA MET A 134 -14.98 -3.70 -12.31
C MET A 134 -15.09 -3.44 -10.80
N GLN A 135 -16.29 -3.53 -10.23
CA GLN A 135 -16.49 -3.32 -8.78
C GLN A 135 -15.80 -4.40 -7.96
N VAL A 136 -15.81 -5.67 -8.37
CA VAL A 136 -15.11 -6.75 -7.69
C VAL A 136 -13.62 -6.47 -7.62
N VAL A 137 -12.97 -6.20 -8.74
CA VAL A 137 -11.52 -5.96 -8.77
C VAL A 137 -11.14 -4.68 -8.03
N THR A 138 -11.95 -3.63 -8.13
CA THR A 138 -11.73 -2.38 -7.40
C THR A 138 -11.85 -2.57 -5.90
N THR A 139 -12.87 -3.31 -5.45
CA THR A 139 -13.07 -3.63 -4.02
C THR A 139 -11.88 -4.41 -3.47
N LEU A 140 -11.44 -5.45 -4.18
CA LEU A 140 -10.31 -6.27 -3.79
C LEU A 140 -9.02 -5.43 -3.66
N VAL A 141 -8.71 -4.66 -4.69
CA VAL A 141 -7.48 -3.85 -4.71
C VAL A 141 -7.51 -2.76 -3.65
N ASN A 142 -8.64 -2.10 -3.43
CA ASN A 142 -8.80 -1.13 -2.36
C ASN A 142 -8.59 -1.77 -0.98
N TYR A 143 -9.12 -2.99 -0.77
CA TYR A 143 -8.86 -3.75 0.46
C TYR A 143 -7.36 -3.95 0.68
N VAL A 144 -6.65 -4.43 -0.34
CA VAL A 144 -5.19 -4.66 -0.27
C VAL A 144 -4.44 -3.33 -0.02
N TYR A 145 -4.80 -2.27 -0.73
CA TYR A 145 -4.17 -0.96 -0.58
C TYR A 145 -4.32 -0.43 0.84
N TYR A 146 -5.53 -0.46 1.39
CA TYR A 146 -5.77 -0.01 2.76
C TYR A 146 -5.03 -0.86 3.78
N PHE A 147 -4.99 -2.17 3.59
CA PHE A 147 -4.28 -3.08 4.48
C PHE A 147 -2.77 -2.76 4.53
N VAL A 148 -2.14 -2.58 3.38
CA VAL A 148 -0.71 -2.23 3.31
C VAL A 148 -0.45 -0.81 3.84
N LEU A 149 -1.35 0.14 3.56
CA LEU A 149 -1.23 1.51 4.04
C LEU A 149 -1.34 1.59 5.57
N ASP A 150 -2.28 0.86 6.15
CA ASP A 150 -2.51 0.81 7.61
C ASP A 150 -1.27 0.24 8.33
N ASP A 151 -0.74 -0.90 7.85
CA ASP A 151 0.50 -1.49 8.37
C ASP A 151 1.69 -0.54 8.28
N TYR A 152 1.88 0.12 7.14
CA TYR A 152 2.95 1.10 6.96
C TYR A 152 2.80 2.30 7.92
N GLN A 153 1.60 2.82 8.12
CA GLN A 153 1.34 3.93 9.03
C GLN A 153 1.55 3.51 10.48
N HIS A 154 1.09 2.31 10.85
CA HIS A 154 1.29 1.76 12.20
C HIS A 154 2.78 1.66 12.54
N GLN A 155 3.58 1.07 11.67
CA GLN A 155 5.04 0.94 11.86
C GLN A 155 5.72 2.31 12.02
N ARG A 156 5.32 3.30 11.25
CA ARG A 156 5.84 4.68 11.36
C ARG A 156 5.46 5.35 12.66
N ASN A 157 4.22 5.20 13.11
CA ASN A 157 3.73 5.78 14.36
C ASN A 157 4.45 5.16 15.57
N VAL A 158 4.59 3.84 15.62
CA VAL A 158 5.36 3.14 16.64
C VAL A 158 6.82 3.62 16.66
N SER A 159 7.45 3.71 15.49
CA SER A 159 8.84 4.20 15.39
C SER A 159 8.99 5.66 15.85
N ALA A 160 7.99 6.50 15.60
CA ALA A 160 8.00 7.90 16.04
C ALA A 160 7.87 8.00 17.56
N ILE A 161 7.00 7.21 18.18
CA ILE A 161 6.80 7.15 19.63
C ILE A 161 8.08 6.66 20.33
N LEU A 162 8.71 5.60 19.82
CA LEU A 162 9.96 5.07 20.37
C LEU A 162 11.09 6.13 20.34
N LYS A 163 11.19 6.90 19.25
CA LYS A 163 12.18 7.99 19.15
C LYS A 163 11.92 9.13 20.14
N VAL A 164 10.66 9.46 20.40
CA VAL A 164 10.31 10.46 21.41
C VAL A 164 10.74 9.99 22.80
N ASN A 165 10.47 8.74 23.14
CA ASN A 165 10.86 8.15 24.43
C ASN A 165 12.38 8.10 24.62
N GLU A 166 13.18 7.90 23.55
CA GLU A 166 14.63 7.97 23.60
C GLU A 166 15.16 9.40 23.88
N THR A 167 14.45 10.41 23.39
CA THR A 167 14.90 11.82 23.49
C THR A 167 14.42 12.54 24.74
N LEU A 168 13.38 12.04 25.41
CA LEU A 168 12.78 12.62 26.62
C LEU A 168 12.66 11.55 27.73
N PRO A 169 13.77 11.10 28.33
CA PRO A 169 13.72 10.12 29.40
C PRO A 169 12.98 10.70 30.61
N GLY A 170 11.89 10.04 31.01
CA GLY A 170 11.03 10.45 32.13
C GLY A 170 9.61 10.88 31.73
N GLU A 171 9.34 11.09 30.46
CA GLU A 171 8.01 11.25 29.88
C GLU A 171 7.73 10.07 28.92
N GLU A 172 7.82 8.85 29.44
CA GLU A 172 7.51 7.66 28.63
C GLU A 172 6.03 7.70 28.23
N MET A 173 5.79 8.00 26.96
CA MET A 173 4.50 7.86 26.36
C MET A 173 4.29 6.37 26.05
N ILE A 174 3.55 5.68 26.94
CA ILE A 174 3.10 4.31 26.71
C ILE A 174 1.66 4.41 26.15
N PRO A 175 1.49 4.31 24.82
CA PRO A 175 0.19 4.56 24.19
C PRO A 175 -0.95 3.70 24.75
N GLY A 176 -0.62 2.52 25.27
CA GLY A 176 -1.57 1.61 25.86
C GLY A 176 -2.12 2.06 27.21
N GLU A 177 -1.31 2.69 28.08
CA GLU A 177 -1.74 3.07 29.44
C GLU A 177 -2.73 4.22 29.44
N GLU A 178 -2.54 5.24 28.60
CA GLU A 178 -3.49 6.34 28.50
C GLU A 178 -4.83 5.87 27.93
N MET A 179 -4.80 4.99 26.93
CA MET A 179 -6.01 4.39 26.37
C MET A 179 -6.75 3.57 27.43
N ILE A 180 -6.05 2.75 28.23
CA ILE A 180 -6.65 1.99 29.34
C ILE A 180 -7.31 2.92 30.34
N ARG A 181 -6.62 3.97 30.81
CA ARG A 181 -7.18 4.96 31.75
C ARG A 181 -8.43 5.64 31.18
N LEU A 182 -8.40 6.02 29.89
CA LEU A 182 -9.56 6.59 29.21
C LEU A 182 -10.72 5.60 29.19
N LEU A 183 -10.49 4.38 28.75
CA LEU A 183 -11.51 3.34 28.67
C LEU A 183 -12.10 2.99 30.04
N ASP A 184 -11.29 3.00 31.11
CA ASP A 184 -11.74 2.75 32.47
C ASP A 184 -12.59 3.91 33.04
N SER A 185 -12.42 5.12 32.52
CA SER A 185 -13.23 6.27 32.88
C SER A 185 -14.61 6.29 32.19
N MET A 186 -14.82 5.50 31.14
CA MET A 186 -16.05 5.44 30.36
C MET A 186 -17.00 4.36 30.90
N ASN A 187 -18.29 4.55 30.71
CA ASN A 187 -19.28 3.56 31.13
C ASN A 187 -19.32 2.33 30.18
N GLU A 188 -19.98 1.26 30.61
CA GLU A 188 -20.04 -0.01 29.87
C GLU A 188 -20.77 0.15 28.51
N THR A 189 -21.80 0.99 28.44
CA THR A 189 -22.57 1.21 27.20
C THR A 189 -21.73 1.88 26.12
N ASP A 190 -20.87 2.84 26.51
CA ASP A 190 -20.09 3.65 25.58
C ASP A 190 -18.77 2.94 25.15
N ALA A 191 -18.14 2.20 26.03
CA ALA A 191 -16.81 1.65 25.77
C ALA A 191 -16.60 0.18 26.17
N GLY A 192 -17.60 -0.51 26.74
CA GLY A 192 -17.40 -1.83 27.32
C GLY A 192 -16.92 -2.90 26.34
N LEU A 193 -17.48 -2.97 25.12
CA LEU A 193 -17.02 -3.90 24.10
C LEU A 193 -15.60 -3.56 23.64
N PHE A 194 -15.35 -2.30 23.33
CA PHE A 194 -14.03 -1.86 22.88
C PHE A 194 -12.95 -2.10 23.94
N ARG A 195 -13.25 -1.81 25.23
CA ARG A 195 -12.37 -2.10 26.35
C ARG A 195 -12.02 -3.60 26.43
N ARG A 196 -12.99 -4.49 26.33
CA ARG A 196 -12.75 -5.94 26.33
C ARG A 196 -11.87 -6.38 25.15
N MET A 197 -12.12 -5.84 23.95
CA MET A 197 -11.30 -6.12 22.77
C MET A 197 -9.86 -5.63 22.93
N PHE A 198 -9.71 -4.43 23.47
CA PHE A 198 -8.41 -3.81 23.69
C PHE A 198 -7.59 -4.58 24.75
N THR A 199 -8.17 -4.86 25.92
CA THR A 199 -7.49 -5.60 27.02
C THR A 199 -7.18 -7.05 26.66
N ASN A 200 -7.91 -7.66 25.73
CA ASN A 200 -7.64 -9.01 25.23
C ASN A 200 -6.60 -9.02 24.09
N GLY A 201 -5.97 -7.91 23.78
CA GLY A 201 -4.94 -7.83 22.73
C GLY A 201 -5.48 -8.03 21.31
N LEU A 202 -6.80 -7.89 21.08
CA LEU A 202 -7.38 -8.14 19.75
C LEU A 202 -6.92 -7.11 18.71
N PHE A 203 -6.47 -5.94 19.14
CA PHE A 203 -5.89 -4.94 18.25
C PHE A 203 -4.49 -5.31 17.75
N GLU A 204 -3.76 -6.18 18.47
CA GLU A 204 -2.47 -6.72 18.02
C GLU A 204 -2.62 -7.68 16.84
N LEU A 205 -3.83 -8.18 16.60
CA LEU A 205 -4.14 -9.02 15.44
C LEU A 205 -4.36 -8.20 14.16
N MET A 206 -4.54 -6.89 14.25
CA MET A 206 -4.66 -6.00 13.09
C MET A 206 -3.30 -5.94 12.37
N GLY A 207 -3.31 -5.94 11.04
CA GLY A 207 -2.08 -5.98 10.23
C GLY A 207 -1.44 -7.36 10.06
N THR A 208 -1.93 -8.41 10.77
CA THR A 208 -1.39 -9.76 10.64
C THR A 208 -1.86 -10.47 9.36
N ASP A 209 -1.11 -11.49 8.93
CA ASP A 209 -1.51 -12.33 7.80
C ASP A 209 -2.89 -12.97 8.01
N ARG A 210 -3.19 -13.40 9.24
CA ARG A 210 -4.49 -13.93 9.60
C ARG A 210 -5.64 -12.94 9.40
N ALA A 211 -5.42 -11.67 9.74
CA ALA A 211 -6.42 -10.62 9.52
C ALA A 211 -6.61 -10.34 8.03
N PHE A 212 -5.52 -10.31 7.27
CA PHE A 212 -5.57 -10.18 5.82
C PHE A 212 -6.32 -11.32 5.15
N GLU A 213 -6.00 -12.56 5.48
CA GLU A 213 -6.67 -13.75 4.93
C GLU A 213 -8.16 -13.77 5.25
N PHE A 214 -8.52 -13.40 6.48
CA PHE A 214 -9.92 -13.33 6.89
C PHE A 214 -10.71 -12.30 6.08
N GLY A 215 -10.19 -11.06 5.92
CA GLY A 215 -10.86 -10.04 5.14
C GLY A 215 -10.92 -10.36 3.65
N LEU A 216 -9.84 -10.92 3.09
CA LEU A 216 -9.84 -11.44 1.72
C LEU A 216 -10.93 -12.48 1.51
N ASN A 217 -11.04 -13.45 2.42
CA ASN A 217 -12.05 -14.50 2.35
C ASN A 217 -13.48 -13.97 2.43
N LEU A 218 -13.74 -12.93 3.23
CA LEU A 218 -15.05 -12.26 3.27
C LEU A 218 -15.41 -11.67 1.90
N ILE A 219 -14.45 -11.04 1.22
CA ILE A 219 -14.67 -10.48 -0.13
C ILE A 219 -14.98 -11.60 -1.13
N LEU A 220 -14.17 -12.66 -1.14
CA LEU A 220 -14.35 -13.78 -2.07
C LEU A 220 -15.69 -14.52 -1.86
N LEU A 221 -16.11 -14.72 -0.62
CA LEU A 221 -17.43 -15.30 -0.30
C LEU A 221 -18.57 -14.38 -0.75
N GLY A 222 -18.42 -13.05 -0.59
CA GLY A 222 -19.40 -12.10 -1.10
C GLY A 222 -19.54 -12.15 -2.61
N VAL A 223 -18.42 -12.21 -3.34
CA VAL A 223 -18.43 -12.36 -4.81
C VAL A 223 -19.09 -13.68 -5.23
N GLU A 224 -18.74 -14.79 -4.56
CA GLU A 224 -19.34 -16.11 -4.82
C GLU A 224 -20.87 -16.09 -4.64
N GLN A 225 -21.37 -15.41 -3.62
CA GLN A 225 -22.81 -15.28 -3.37
C GLN A 225 -23.50 -14.48 -4.49
N VAL A 226 -22.92 -13.35 -4.92
CA VAL A 226 -23.46 -12.56 -6.03
C VAL A 226 -23.50 -13.37 -7.33
N ILE A 227 -22.48 -14.18 -7.60
CA ILE A 227 -22.44 -15.05 -8.78
C ILE A 227 -23.57 -16.10 -8.72
N LYS A 228 -23.81 -16.71 -7.56
CA LYS A 228 -24.90 -17.70 -7.38
C LYS A 228 -26.28 -17.11 -7.64
N GLU A 229 -26.54 -15.91 -7.16
CA GLU A 229 -27.82 -15.21 -7.35
C GLU A 229 -28.11 -14.82 -8.81
N GLN A 230 -27.10 -14.79 -9.68
CA GLN A 230 -27.28 -14.50 -11.11
C GLN A 230 -27.51 -15.77 -11.95
N VAL A 231 -27.24 -16.94 -11.42
CA VAL A 231 -27.37 -18.21 -12.13
C VAL A 231 -28.70 -18.90 -11.80
N GLU A 232 -29.36 -18.51 -10.70
CA GLU A 232 -30.72 -18.92 -10.33
C GLU A 232 -31.80 -18.11 -11.06
#